data_26fe5af02f0addcc0f748345746666e1
#
_entry.id   26fe5af02f0addcc0f748345746666e1
#
_cell.length_a   1.000
_cell.length_b   1.000
_cell.length_c   1.000
_cell.angle_alpha   90.00
_cell.angle_beta   90.00
_cell.angle_gamma   90.00
#
_symmetry.space_group_name_H-M   'P 1'
#
loop_
_entity.id
_entity.type
_entity.pdbx_description
1 polymer ?
#
loop_
_entity_poly.entity_id
_entity_poly.type
_entity_poly.pdbx_seq_one_letter_code
_entity_poly.pdbx_strand_id
1 'polypeptide(L)'
;MKAIMVSIKKFGSALAVLALMSAGQAFAADNGWVDSISFEAGTGSKVRMGRVAIQSNWDKQWFASNGRHLGGYWDLSAAYWRGSAYQNVPGQHQNIGVIGITPVLRYQRDDKLGWYVEGGIGANLMSELYNNSDNRLSTAFQFGDHVGVGYVTRDNWDFGLKIQHYSNASIKKPNSGVNFLVAQARYQF
;
A
#
# COMPACT_ATOMS: atom_id res chain seq x y z
N MET A 1 9.76 -0.52 -35.79
CA MET A 1 9.61 -1.61 -34.82
C MET A 1 9.54 -1.18 -33.34
N LYS A 2 10.25 -0.12 -32.85
CA LYS A 2 10.21 0.33 -31.43
C LYS A 2 8.87 0.90 -30.97
N ALA A 3 8.11 1.58 -31.80
CA ALA A 3 6.84 2.22 -31.43
C ALA A 3 5.70 1.22 -31.14
N ILE A 4 5.65 0.09 -31.86
CA ILE A 4 4.62 -0.94 -31.71
C ILE A 4 4.82 -1.73 -30.40
N MET A 5 6.08 -2.00 -30.01
CA MET A 5 6.37 -2.69 -28.75
C MET A 5 6.00 -1.90 -27.49
N VAL A 6 6.08 -0.56 -27.53
CA VAL A 6 5.68 0.30 -26.40
C VAL A 6 4.17 0.32 -26.23
N SER A 7 3.40 0.24 -27.32
CA SER A 7 1.94 0.19 -27.29
C SER A 7 1.40 -1.11 -26.68
N ILE A 8 2.00 -2.25 -27.03
CA ILE A 8 1.56 -3.57 -26.52
C ILE A 8 1.81 -3.70 -25.02
N LYS A 9 2.93 -3.17 -24.49
CA LYS A 9 3.21 -3.16 -23.05
C LYS A 9 2.23 -2.30 -22.24
N LYS A 10 1.78 -1.17 -22.80
CA LYS A 10 0.77 -0.31 -22.15
C LYS A 10 -0.63 -0.94 -22.15
N PHE A 11 -1.00 -1.65 -23.22
CA PHE A 11 -2.27 -2.38 -23.29
C PHE A 11 -2.34 -3.56 -22.31
N GLY A 12 -1.26 -4.32 -22.17
CA GLY A 12 -1.19 -5.44 -21.22
C GLY A 12 -1.36 -5.01 -19.75
N SER A 13 -0.81 -3.84 -19.39
CA SER A 13 -0.95 -3.31 -18.03
C SER A 13 -2.38 -2.84 -17.70
N ALA A 14 -3.07 -2.22 -18.67
CA ALA A 14 -4.47 -1.80 -18.49
C ALA A 14 -5.43 -2.99 -18.40
N LEU A 15 -5.20 -4.05 -19.18
CA LEU A 15 -6.00 -5.28 -19.12
C LEU A 15 -5.82 -6.01 -17.78
N ALA A 16 -4.61 -6.04 -17.24
CA ALA A 16 -4.32 -6.67 -15.95
C ALA A 16 -5.02 -5.93 -14.79
N VAL A 17 -5.05 -4.60 -14.81
CA VAL A 17 -5.77 -3.78 -13.84
C VAL A 17 -7.28 -4.01 -13.93
N LEU A 18 -7.85 -4.05 -15.13
CA LEU A 18 -9.27 -4.33 -15.35
C LEU A 18 -9.66 -5.75 -14.90
N ALA A 19 -8.81 -6.75 -15.16
CA ALA A 19 -9.04 -8.12 -14.70
C ALA A 19 -8.98 -8.26 -13.18
N LEU A 20 -8.09 -7.52 -12.51
CA LEU A 20 -8.02 -7.49 -11.04
C LEU A 20 -9.22 -6.77 -10.43
N MET A 21 -9.73 -5.71 -11.06
CA MET A 21 -10.94 -5.03 -10.61
C MET A 21 -12.18 -5.91 -10.74
N SER A 22 -12.35 -6.62 -11.86
CA SER A 22 -13.49 -7.53 -12.06
C SER A 22 -13.44 -8.73 -11.11
N ALA A 23 -12.25 -9.26 -10.81
CA ALA A 23 -12.08 -10.30 -9.82
C ALA A 23 -12.41 -9.80 -8.40
N GLY A 24 -12.02 -8.56 -8.06
CA GLY A 24 -12.36 -7.93 -6.78
C GLY A 24 -13.87 -7.74 -6.60
N GLN A 25 -14.57 -7.30 -7.63
CA GLN A 25 -16.04 -7.16 -7.60
C GLN A 25 -16.76 -8.52 -7.43
N ALA A 26 -16.28 -9.56 -8.08
CA ALA A 26 -16.82 -10.92 -7.89
C ALA A 26 -16.59 -11.43 -6.47
N PHE A 27 -15.42 -11.15 -5.88
CA PHE A 27 -15.11 -11.50 -4.50
C PHE A 27 -15.97 -10.73 -3.47
N ALA A 28 -16.22 -9.44 -3.70
CA ALA A 28 -17.08 -8.61 -2.85
C ALA A 28 -18.55 -9.06 -2.91
N ALA A 29 -19.03 -9.43 -4.10
CA ALA A 29 -20.42 -9.87 -4.29
C ALA A 29 -20.72 -11.22 -3.62
N ASP A 30 -19.72 -12.13 -3.54
CA ASP A 30 -19.94 -13.49 -3.08
C ASP A 30 -19.71 -13.69 -1.56
N ASN A 31 -18.83 -12.91 -0.94
CA ASN A 31 -18.41 -13.10 0.45
C ASN A 31 -18.65 -11.91 1.39
N GLY A 32 -18.94 -10.71 0.88
CA GLY A 32 -19.34 -9.53 1.67
C GLY A 32 -18.30 -8.96 2.64
N TRP A 33 -17.04 -9.45 2.63
CA TRP A 33 -16.01 -9.01 3.56
C TRP A 33 -14.84 -8.23 2.90
N VAL A 34 -14.86 -8.06 1.58
CA VAL A 34 -13.95 -7.19 0.84
C VAL A 34 -14.71 -5.99 0.30
N ASP A 35 -14.38 -4.80 0.75
CA ASP A 35 -15.06 -3.55 0.40
C ASP A 35 -14.33 -2.73 -0.67
N SER A 36 -13.02 -2.96 -0.83
CA SER A 36 -12.23 -2.22 -1.82
C SER A 36 -10.94 -2.94 -2.19
N ILE A 37 -10.35 -2.50 -3.32
CA ILE A 37 -9.03 -2.89 -3.78
C ILE A 37 -8.19 -1.65 -4.03
N SER A 38 -6.89 -1.67 -3.67
CA SER A 38 -5.97 -0.58 -3.92
C SER A 38 -4.72 -1.00 -4.66
N PHE A 39 -4.21 -0.05 -5.45
CA PHE A 39 -2.92 -0.11 -6.15
C PHE A 39 -2.07 1.05 -5.67
N GLU A 40 -0.82 0.77 -5.34
CA GLU A 40 0.07 1.75 -4.78
C GLU A 40 1.44 1.70 -5.46
N ALA A 41 2.03 2.87 -5.63
CA ALA A 41 3.39 3.03 -6.09
C ALA A 41 4.17 3.89 -5.09
N GLY A 42 5.30 3.38 -4.62
CA GLY A 42 6.13 4.05 -3.64
C GLY A 42 7.56 4.28 -4.12
N THR A 43 8.16 5.37 -3.66
CA THR A 43 9.56 5.69 -3.88
C THR A 43 10.25 6.03 -2.57
N GLY A 44 11.43 5.45 -2.36
CA GLY A 44 12.30 5.71 -1.22
C GLY A 44 13.74 5.96 -1.68
N SER A 45 14.69 6.02 -0.72
CA SER A 45 16.10 6.17 -1.04
C SER A 45 16.64 4.91 -1.72
N LYS A 46 16.94 5.01 -3.04
CA LYS A 46 17.45 3.90 -3.86
C LYS A 46 16.56 2.65 -3.86
N VAL A 47 15.25 2.80 -3.58
CA VAL A 47 14.26 1.71 -3.59
C VAL A 47 12.92 2.21 -4.15
N ARG A 48 12.23 1.34 -4.88
CA ARG A 48 10.87 1.54 -5.37
C ARG A 48 9.98 0.41 -4.92
N MET A 49 8.70 0.69 -4.78
CA MET A 49 7.68 -0.27 -4.35
C MET A 49 6.47 -0.22 -5.27
N GLY A 50 5.95 -1.39 -5.63
CA GLY A 50 4.59 -1.58 -6.11
C GLY A 50 3.84 -2.42 -5.09
N ARG A 51 2.58 -2.07 -4.76
CA ARG A 51 1.76 -2.77 -3.76
C ARG A 51 0.33 -2.88 -4.25
N VAL A 52 -0.30 -4.02 -3.97
CA VAL A 52 -1.74 -4.24 -4.10
C VAL A 52 -2.29 -4.63 -2.74
N ALA A 53 -3.51 -4.19 -2.45
CA ALA A 53 -4.17 -4.57 -1.22
C ALA A 53 -5.68 -4.66 -1.41
N ILE A 54 -6.31 -5.48 -0.56
CA ILE A 54 -7.75 -5.53 -0.37
C ILE A 54 -8.07 -4.99 1.03
N GLN A 55 -9.23 -4.34 1.16
CA GLN A 55 -9.65 -3.74 2.41
C GLN A 55 -11.02 -4.25 2.83
N SER A 56 -11.19 -4.40 4.16
CA SER A 56 -12.44 -4.74 4.83
C SER A 56 -12.75 -3.66 5.86
N ASN A 57 -13.83 -2.91 5.67
CA ASN A 57 -14.20 -1.79 6.53
C ASN A 57 -14.70 -2.29 7.88
N TRP A 58 -14.45 -1.52 8.93
CA TRP A 58 -15.10 -1.72 10.22
C TRP A 58 -16.44 -1.02 10.23
N ASP A 59 -17.48 -1.68 10.74
CA ASP A 59 -18.81 -1.11 10.95
C ASP A 59 -18.88 -0.24 12.22
N LYS A 60 -17.81 0.49 12.50
CA LYS A 60 -17.67 1.33 13.67
C LYS A 60 -17.43 2.78 13.27
N GLN A 61 -18.14 3.66 13.95
CA GLN A 61 -17.95 5.10 13.85
C GLN A 61 -17.71 5.64 15.26
N TRP A 62 -16.47 6.05 15.53
CA TRP A 62 -16.10 6.65 16.80
C TRP A 62 -16.04 8.16 16.65
N PHE A 63 -16.30 8.88 17.74
CA PHE A 63 -16.20 10.33 17.81
C PHE A 63 -16.99 11.07 16.71
N ALA A 64 -18.17 10.55 16.37
CA ALA A 64 -19.03 11.15 15.35
C ALA A 64 -19.48 12.56 15.81
N SER A 65 -19.11 13.58 15.06
CA SER A 65 -19.47 14.98 15.32
C SER A 65 -19.33 15.81 14.04
N ASN A 66 -20.23 16.77 13.86
CA ASN A 66 -20.18 17.72 12.75
C ASN A 66 -20.10 17.06 11.35
N GLY A 67 -20.78 15.95 11.14
CA GLY A 67 -20.80 15.22 9.87
C GLY A 67 -19.52 14.50 9.54
N ARG A 68 -18.69 14.19 10.57
CA ARG A 68 -17.44 13.43 10.46
C ARG A 68 -17.32 12.41 11.58
N HIS A 69 -16.55 11.35 11.34
CA HIS A 69 -16.25 10.31 12.31
C HIS A 69 -14.85 9.74 12.12
N LEU A 70 -14.36 9.06 13.12
CA LEU A 70 -13.23 8.16 13.05
C LEU A 70 -13.77 6.76 12.75
N GLY A 71 -13.42 6.19 11.62
CA GLY A 71 -13.68 4.81 11.25
C GLY A 71 -12.37 4.07 11.02
N GLY A 72 -12.43 2.95 10.33
CA GLY A 72 -11.23 2.21 9.94
C GLY A 72 -11.54 0.98 9.13
N TYR A 73 -10.46 0.27 8.79
CA TYR A 73 -10.52 -0.94 7.97
C TYR A 73 -9.29 -1.81 8.21
N TRP A 74 -9.43 -3.09 7.90
CA TRP A 74 -8.30 -4.00 7.74
C TRP A 74 -7.77 -3.87 6.31
N ASP A 75 -6.45 -3.80 6.17
CA ASP A 75 -5.75 -3.79 4.88
C ASP A 75 -4.86 -5.03 4.81
N LEU A 76 -5.16 -5.93 3.87
CA LEU A 76 -4.36 -7.12 3.56
C LEU A 76 -3.63 -6.89 2.25
N SER A 77 -2.31 -7.02 2.23
CA SER A 77 -1.49 -6.55 1.12
C SER A 77 -0.39 -7.49 0.69
N ALA A 78 -0.01 -7.33 -0.60
CA ALA A 78 1.21 -7.86 -1.17
C ALA A 78 1.98 -6.74 -1.88
N ALA A 79 3.29 -6.66 -1.69
CA ALA A 79 4.14 -5.66 -2.29
C ALA A 79 5.41 -6.28 -2.87
N TYR A 80 5.97 -5.59 -3.86
CA TYR A 80 7.24 -5.89 -4.45
C TYR A 80 8.14 -4.66 -4.36
N TRP A 81 9.31 -4.84 -3.75
CA TRP A 81 10.32 -3.79 -3.63
C TRP A 81 11.50 -4.09 -4.53
N ARG A 82 12.02 -3.05 -5.17
CA ARG A 82 13.23 -3.11 -5.98
C ARG A 82 14.25 -2.07 -5.51
N GLY A 83 15.27 -2.53 -4.80
CA GLY A 83 16.46 -1.76 -4.46
C GLY A 83 17.40 -1.63 -5.65
N SER A 84 18.18 -0.54 -5.71
CA SER A 84 19.15 -0.26 -6.80
C SER A 84 20.58 -0.06 -6.32
N ALA A 85 20.88 -0.41 -5.07
CA ALA A 85 22.21 -0.35 -4.48
C ALA A 85 22.39 -1.48 -3.44
N TYR A 86 22.11 -2.73 -3.87
CA TYR A 86 22.23 -3.91 -3.02
C TYR A 86 23.66 -4.05 -2.49
N GLN A 87 23.80 -4.27 -1.17
CA GLN A 87 25.07 -4.32 -0.46
C GLN A 87 25.97 -3.09 -0.74
N ASN A 88 25.35 -1.92 -0.93
CA ASN A 88 26.02 -0.65 -1.22
C ASN A 88 26.70 -0.59 -2.60
N VAL A 89 26.44 -1.54 -3.50
CA VAL A 89 26.98 -1.54 -4.85
C VAL A 89 26.00 -0.86 -5.80
N PRO A 90 26.33 0.34 -6.34
CA PRO A 90 25.47 1.04 -7.27
C PRO A 90 25.12 0.19 -8.49
N GLY A 91 23.81 0.17 -8.86
CA GLY A 91 23.32 -0.61 -10.00
C GLY A 91 23.05 -2.09 -9.70
N GLN A 92 23.49 -2.64 -8.60
CA GLN A 92 23.04 -3.96 -8.15
C GLN A 92 21.61 -3.86 -7.58
N HIS A 93 20.78 -4.81 -7.95
CA HIS A 93 19.37 -4.83 -7.55
C HIS A 93 19.11 -5.86 -6.47
N GLN A 94 18.27 -5.49 -5.50
CA GLN A 94 17.62 -6.39 -4.57
C GLN A 94 16.11 -6.39 -4.83
N ASN A 95 15.52 -7.58 -4.94
CA ASN A 95 14.08 -7.76 -5.17
C ASN A 95 13.47 -8.46 -3.96
N ILE A 96 12.48 -7.84 -3.33
CA ILE A 96 11.88 -8.34 -2.09
C ILE A 96 10.37 -8.39 -2.26
N GLY A 97 9.78 -9.56 -2.02
CA GLY A 97 8.34 -9.72 -1.82
C GLY A 97 7.99 -9.39 -0.37
N VAL A 98 6.88 -8.70 -0.16
CA VAL A 98 6.38 -8.35 1.17
C VAL A 98 4.89 -8.66 1.22
N ILE A 99 4.44 -9.35 2.26
CA ILE A 99 3.01 -9.49 2.58
C ILE A 99 2.74 -8.83 3.93
N GLY A 100 1.55 -8.27 4.10
CA GLY A 100 1.25 -7.55 5.33
C GLY A 100 -0.23 -7.46 5.63
N ILE A 101 -0.53 -7.24 6.91
CA ILE A 101 -1.85 -6.92 7.43
C ILE A 101 -1.75 -5.66 8.31
N THR A 102 -2.61 -4.69 8.06
CA THR A 102 -2.57 -3.39 8.75
C THR A 102 -3.98 -2.97 9.17
N PRO A 103 -4.25 -2.78 10.46
CA PRO A 103 -5.39 -1.99 10.91
C PRO A 103 -5.12 -0.52 10.60
N VAL A 104 -6.06 0.12 9.92
CA VAL A 104 -5.99 1.53 9.53
C VAL A 104 -7.14 2.29 10.16
N LEU A 105 -6.82 3.38 10.85
CA LEU A 105 -7.78 4.36 11.33
C LEU A 105 -7.90 5.47 10.28
N ARG A 106 -9.14 5.90 10.01
CA ARG A 106 -9.44 6.96 9.03
C ARG A 106 -10.45 7.95 9.60
N TYR A 107 -10.08 9.21 9.64
CA TYR A 107 -10.98 10.31 9.95
C TYR A 107 -11.54 10.89 8.66
N GLN A 108 -12.86 10.80 8.49
CA GLN A 108 -13.55 11.11 7.24
C GLN A 108 -14.94 11.69 7.50
N ARG A 109 -15.63 12.13 6.43
CA ARG A 109 -17.04 12.52 6.47
C ARG A 109 -17.93 11.28 6.66
N ASP A 110 -19.16 11.48 7.16
CA ASP A 110 -20.13 10.41 7.39
C ASP A 110 -20.57 9.73 6.09
N ASP A 111 -20.65 10.49 4.98
CA ASP A 111 -20.91 9.99 3.64
C ASP A 111 -19.69 9.32 2.96
N LYS A 112 -18.54 9.28 3.66
CA LYS A 112 -17.24 8.78 3.20
C LYS A 112 -16.68 9.49 1.96
N LEU A 113 -17.26 10.59 1.48
CA LEU A 113 -16.82 11.35 0.31
C LEU A 113 -15.88 12.50 0.71
N GLY A 114 -15.04 12.93 -0.24
CA GLY A 114 -14.15 14.07 -0.06
C GLY A 114 -12.87 13.74 0.73
N TRP A 115 -12.30 14.75 1.38
CA TRP A 115 -11.02 14.65 2.07
C TRP A 115 -11.07 13.81 3.34
N TYR A 116 -10.06 12.98 3.52
CA TYR A 116 -9.79 12.20 4.72
C TYR A 116 -8.32 12.29 5.13
N VAL A 117 -8.06 11.91 6.38
CA VAL A 117 -6.71 11.59 6.89
C VAL A 117 -6.73 10.18 7.45
N GLU A 118 -5.62 9.46 7.31
CA GLU A 118 -5.52 8.09 7.82
C GLU A 118 -4.15 7.79 8.41
N GLY A 119 -4.10 6.77 9.24
CA GLY A 119 -2.87 6.22 9.75
C GLY A 119 -3.06 4.79 10.23
N GLY A 120 -2.01 3.99 10.12
CA GLY A 120 -2.03 2.60 10.53
C GLY A 120 -0.66 2.08 10.90
N ILE A 121 -0.63 1.01 11.69
CA ILE A 121 0.57 0.25 12.02
C ILE A 121 0.26 -1.22 11.81
N GLY A 122 1.00 -1.88 10.93
CA GLY A 122 0.76 -3.25 10.53
C GLY A 122 1.95 -4.18 10.70
N ALA A 123 1.68 -5.46 10.63
CA ALA A 123 2.66 -6.53 10.62
C ALA A 123 2.96 -6.93 9.17
N ASN A 124 4.25 -7.02 8.83
CA ASN A 124 4.71 -7.37 7.49
C ASN A 124 5.77 -8.46 7.55
N LEU A 125 5.77 -9.34 6.55
CA LEU A 125 6.78 -10.37 6.35
C LEU A 125 7.46 -10.16 4.99
N MET A 126 8.79 -10.10 5.01
CA MET A 126 9.63 -9.96 3.82
C MET A 126 10.20 -11.30 3.39
N SER A 127 10.31 -11.53 2.09
CA SER A 127 10.92 -12.72 1.50
C SER A 127 12.43 -12.79 1.72
N GLU A 128 13.09 -11.64 1.89
CA GLU A 128 14.52 -11.49 2.12
C GLU A 128 14.81 -10.33 3.08
N LEU A 129 15.96 -10.37 3.76
CA LEU A 129 16.43 -9.26 4.60
C LEU A 129 16.88 -8.09 3.73
N TYR A 130 16.34 -6.90 3.99
CA TYR A 130 16.69 -5.69 3.25
C TYR A 130 18.14 -5.25 3.53
N ASN A 131 18.92 -5.04 2.47
CA ASN A 131 20.28 -4.55 2.53
C ASN A 131 20.60 -3.72 1.29
N ASN A 132 20.29 -2.43 1.34
CA ASN A 132 20.36 -1.55 0.17
C ASN A 132 20.68 -0.11 0.59
N SER A 133 21.73 0.48 -0.03
CA SER A 133 22.13 1.87 0.18
C SER A 133 22.33 2.24 1.67
N ASP A 134 23.21 1.51 2.35
CA ASP A 134 23.54 1.66 3.79
C ASP A 134 22.38 1.37 4.77
N ASN A 135 21.17 1.15 4.26
CA ASN A 135 20.03 0.76 5.07
C ASN A 135 19.89 -0.77 5.15
N ARG A 136 19.77 -1.27 6.36
CA ARG A 136 19.66 -2.71 6.62
C ARG A 136 18.54 -2.99 7.61
N LEU A 137 17.74 -4.02 7.31
CA LEU A 137 16.77 -4.61 8.22
C LEU A 137 17.17 -6.05 8.52
N SER A 138 17.24 -6.42 9.79
CA SER A 138 17.85 -7.67 10.24
C SER A 138 16.85 -8.78 10.56
N THR A 139 15.55 -8.56 10.30
CA THR A 139 14.47 -9.55 10.47
C THR A 139 13.59 -9.57 9.23
N ALA A 140 12.99 -10.73 8.93
CA ALA A 140 11.94 -10.83 7.91
C ALA A 140 10.65 -10.15 8.37
N PHE A 141 10.35 -10.17 9.67
CA PHE A 141 9.24 -9.45 10.26
C PHE A 141 9.58 -7.95 10.40
N GLN A 142 8.65 -7.09 9.94
CA GLN A 142 8.74 -5.65 10.07
C GLN A 142 7.39 -5.09 10.51
N PHE A 143 7.40 -4.08 11.36
CA PHE A 143 6.27 -3.16 11.48
C PHE A 143 6.27 -2.26 10.25
N GLY A 144 5.08 -2.00 9.69
CA GLY A 144 4.88 -1.02 8.65
C GLY A 144 3.86 -0.01 9.12
N ASP A 145 4.29 1.21 9.36
CA ASP A 145 3.42 2.30 9.81
C ASP A 145 3.31 3.37 8.73
N HIS A 146 2.15 4.00 8.66
CA HIS A 146 1.92 5.09 7.72
C HIS A 146 1.01 6.17 8.27
N VAL A 147 1.15 7.35 7.70
CA VAL A 147 0.20 8.45 7.79
C VAL A 147 -0.05 8.99 6.39
N GLY A 148 -1.29 9.32 6.08
CA GLY A 148 -1.69 9.74 4.75
C GLY A 148 -2.90 10.66 4.72
N VAL A 149 -3.09 11.28 3.57
CA VAL A 149 -4.26 12.07 3.23
C VAL A 149 -4.76 11.65 1.86
N GLY A 150 -6.06 11.74 1.64
CA GLY A 150 -6.62 11.41 0.34
C GLY A 150 -8.00 12.03 0.13
N TYR A 151 -8.56 11.71 -1.01
CA TYR A 151 -9.83 12.23 -1.47
C TYR A 151 -10.64 11.13 -2.15
N VAL A 152 -11.88 10.93 -1.68
CA VAL A 152 -12.84 9.99 -2.25
C VAL A 152 -13.78 10.73 -3.19
N THR A 153 -13.85 10.26 -4.44
CA THR A 153 -14.74 10.80 -5.47
C THR A 153 -16.14 10.17 -5.38
N ARG A 154 -17.13 10.77 -6.08
CA ARG A 154 -18.49 10.21 -6.18
C ARG A 154 -18.57 8.90 -6.99
N ASP A 155 -17.55 8.63 -7.81
CA ASP A 155 -17.45 7.44 -8.66
C ASP A 155 -16.69 6.30 -7.96
N ASN A 156 -16.65 6.30 -6.61
CA ASN A 156 -16.04 5.29 -5.77
C ASN A 156 -14.50 5.18 -5.88
N TRP A 157 -13.84 6.14 -6.53
CA TRP A 157 -12.39 6.22 -6.53
C TRP A 157 -11.88 6.99 -5.31
N ASP A 158 -10.80 6.48 -4.76
CA ASP A 158 -10.09 7.06 -3.62
C ASP A 158 -8.61 7.22 -4.01
N PHE A 159 -8.14 8.46 -4.08
CA PHE A 159 -6.76 8.81 -4.38
C PHE A 159 -6.08 9.36 -3.13
N GLY A 160 -4.90 8.84 -2.80
CA GLY A 160 -4.18 9.20 -1.61
C GLY A 160 -2.69 9.35 -1.79
N LEU A 161 -2.09 10.10 -0.88
CA LEU A 161 -0.64 10.19 -0.67
C LEU A 161 -0.34 9.84 0.77
N LYS A 162 0.67 9.01 1.01
CA LYS A 162 1.10 8.63 2.35
C LYS A 162 2.61 8.52 2.48
N ILE A 163 3.09 8.77 3.68
CA ILE A 163 4.45 8.44 4.09
C ILE A 163 4.36 7.09 4.81
N GLN A 164 5.13 6.13 4.35
CA GLN A 164 5.18 4.77 4.88
C GLN A 164 6.57 4.47 5.39
N HIS A 165 6.65 3.97 6.62
CA HIS A 165 7.89 3.53 7.27
C HIS A 165 7.85 2.04 7.54
N TYR A 166 8.99 1.37 7.41
CA TYR A 166 9.18 -0.04 7.79
C TYR A 166 10.39 -0.19 8.69
N SER A 167 10.19 -0.87 9.82
CA SER A 167 11.27 -1.20 10.76
C SER A 167 10.87 -2.37 11.66
N ASN A 168 11.83 -3.00 12.33
CA ASN A 168 11.56 -4.04 13.32
C ASN A 168 11.47 -3.51 14.76
N ALA A 169 11.23 -2.22 14.96
CA ALA A 169 11.17 -1.57 16.28
C ALA A 169 12.39 -1.89 17.18
N SER A 170 13.56 -2.08 16.58
CA SER A 170 14.82 -2.46 17.26
C SER A 170 14.81 -3.82 17.96
N ILE A 171 13.89 -4.73 17.59
CA ILE A 171 13.90 -6.13 18.07
C ILE A 171 15.25 -6.79 17.76
N LYS A 172 15.84 -6.46 16.60
CA LYS A 172 17.17 -6.90 16.20
C LYS A 172 17.89 -5.82 15.39
N LYS A 173 19.16 -5.57 15.69
CA LYS A 173 20.01 -4.65 14.91
C LYS A 173 20.79 -5.41 13.82
N PRO A 174 21.13 -4.78 12.67
CA PRO A 174 20.80 -3.41 12.29
C PRO A 174 19.31 -3.21 11.97
N ASN A 175 18.79 -2.02 12.25
CA ASN A 175 17.42 -1.60 11.96
C ASN A 175 17.42 -0.13 11.54
N SER A 176 17.87 0.15 10.31
CA SER A 176 18.00 1.51 9.79
C SER A 176 16.65 2.14 9.42
N GLY A 177 15.61 1.31 9.27
CA GLY A 177 14.32 1.73 8.74
C GLY A 177 14.34 1.99 7.23
N VAL A 178 13.18 1.88 6.60
CA VAL A 178 12.98 2.19 5.17
C VAL A 178 11.74 3.04 5.02
N ASN A 179 11.88 4.20 4.38
CA ASN A 179 10.80 5.16 4.17
C ASN A 179 10.42 5.22 2.71
N PHE A 180 9.10 5.34 2.44
CA PHE A 180 8.54 5.58 1.12
C PHE A 180 7.59 6.75 1.14
N LEU A 181 7.61 7.55 0.08
CA LEU A 181 6.48 8.36 -0.34
C LEU A 181 5.64 7.51 -1.28
N VAL A 182 4.36 7.33 -0.98
CA VAL A 182 3.46 6.40 -1.67
C VAL A 182 2.28 7.16 -2.24
N ALA A 183 2.00 6.96 -3.53
CA ALA A 183 0.75 7.33 -4.18
C ALA A 183 -0.16 6.11 -4.23
N GLN A 184 -1.45 6.30 -3.93
CA GLN A 184 -2.48 5.28 -3.89
C GLN A 184 -3.62 5.63 -4.84
N ALA A 185 -4.15 4.60 -5.52
CA ALA A 185 -5.46 4.60 -6.13
C ALA A 185 -6.24 3.40 -5.60
N ARG A 186 -7.42 3.63 -5.02
CA ARG A 186 -8.32 2.61 -4.47
C ARG A 186 -9.67 2.71 -5.14
N TYR A 187 -10.30 1.58 -5.39
CA TYR A 187 -11.68 1.51 -5.85
C TYR A 187 -12.54 0.82 -4.79
N GLN A 188 -13.64 1.45 -4.41
CA GLN A 188 -14.63 0.93 -3.47
C GLN A 188 -15.76 0.26 -4.25
N PHE A 189 -16.21 -0.92 -3.80
CA PHE A 189 -17.26 -1.71 -4.45
C PHE A 189 -18.65 -1.28 -4.00
#